data_31d35825a1a3efed70fb340534cff3fa
#
_entry.id   31d35825a1a3efed70fb340534cff3fa
#
_cell.length_a   1.000
_cell.length_b   1.000
_cell.length_c   1.000
_cell.angle_alpha   90.00
_cell.angle_beta   90.00
_cell.angle_gamma   90.00
#
_symmetry.space_group_name_H-M   'P 1'
#
loop_
_entity.id
_entity.type
_entity.pdbx_description
1 polymer ?
#
loop_
_entity_poly.entity_id
_entity_poly.type
_entity_poly.pdbx_seq_one_letter_code
_entity_poly.pdbx_strand_id
1 'polypeptide(L)'
;MNHIEILPATAGMQPGKVYLANDGAVNNQFLSEALTQYSVGWTSPEGKLEALLKVLTGEPVNVSKRFEFKKMDNAKAFAAVENDEDVRAIGADFKRVTVQGTTVDAHTLSKGLTLRIDRDELNDDPTAEQTAVAYLKTLLLRGEIIRAFTGLAGAATGGNATTATWTAAAKADADAAILTHLQTLADDSGLLPNRVFFGATAWAKRFTTMRASDAVAVSNGAALTPEQLAGLYAVDSVHVCNERYQSGSGKSTLLSNALVLLFNAQASGVKDDPSNIKRFVTKVNGADFAVFREEKAAFIDITVAHQSLVAITSSLGIGKITVS
;
A
#
# COMPACT_ATOMS: atom_id res chain seq x y z
N MET A 1 25.39 -22.49 -2.92
CA MET A 1 24.10 -21.79 -3.17
C MET A 1 23.14 -22.24 -2.10
N ASN A 2 23.05 -21.49 -1.00
CA ASN A 2 22.20 -21.87 0.12
C ASN A 2 20.77 -21.45 -0.20
N HIS A 3 19.89 -22.44 -0.22
CA HIS A 3 18.45 -22.28 -0.34
C HIS A 3 17.96 -21.58 0.93
N ILE A 4 17.45 -20.35 0.81
CA ILE A 4 16.71 -19.71 1.91
C ILE A 4 15.34 -20.37 1.96
N GLU A 5 15.17 -21.29 2.88
CA GLU A 5 13.88 -21.88 3.20
C GLU A 5 13.10 -20.87 4.06
N ILE A 6 12.14 -20.18 3.46
CA ILE A 6 11.18 -19.39 4.21
C ILE A 6 10.17 -20.35 4.81
N LEU A 7 10.42 -20.77 6.05
CA LEU A 7 9.45 -21.55 6.81
C LEU A 7 8.19 -20.70 7.01
N PRO A 8 6.99 -21.23 6.71
CA PRO A 8 5.77 -20.52 6.98
C PRO A 8 5.62 -20.29 8.49
N ALA A 9 5.26 -19.07 8.86
CA ALA A 9 5.11 -18.62 10.25
C ALA A 9 4.00 -19.35 11.06
N THR A 10 3.49 -20.45 10.55
CA THR A 10 2.41 -21.27 11.15
C THR A 10 2.90 -22.56 11.84
N ALA A 11 4.19 -22.85 11.82
CA ALA A 11 4.74 -24.00 12.54
C ALA A 11 4.75 -23.71 14.05
N GLY A 12 3.65 -24.00 14.74
CA GLY A 12 3.52 -23.89 16.19
C GLY A 12 2.22 -23.25 16.72
N MET A 13 1.37 -22.69 15.87
CA MET A 13 0.07 -22.14 16.30
C MET A 13 -0.96 -23.26 16.38
N GLN A 14 -1.34 -23.67 17.58
CA GLN A 14 -2.49 -24.54 17.79
C GLN A 14 -3.80 -23.74 17.68
N PRO A 15 -4.82 -24.24 16.95
CA PRO A 15 -6.13 -23.60 16.90
C PRO A 15 -6.74 -23.52 18.32
N GLY A 16 -7.14 -22.32 18.72
CA GLY A 16 -7.82 -22.08 20.01
C GLY A 16 -6.94 -21.58 21.15
N LYS A 17 -5.63 -21.45 20.98
CA LYS A 17 -4.78 -20.73 21.95
C LYS A 17 -4.67 -19.27 21.56
N VAL A 18 -5.18 -18.39 22.42
CA VAL A 18 -4.88 -16.94 22.38
C VAL A 18 -3.42 -16.78 22.78
N TYR A 19 -2.55 -16.64 21.81
CA TYR A 19 -1.19 -16.19 22.06
C TYR A 19 -1.28 -14.69 22.40
N LEU A 20 -1.29 -14.37 23.67
CA LEU A 20 -1.02 -13.02 24.13
C LEU A 20 0.39 -12.70 23.63
N ALA A 21 0.47 -11.90 22.57
CA ALA A 21 1.74 -11.30 22.19
C ALA A 21 2.25 -10.56 23.42
N ASN A 22 3.34 -11.05 23.99
CA ASN A 22 3.94 -10.47 25.18
C ASN A 22 4.29 -9.02 24.86
N ASP A 23 3.57 -8.10 25.46
CA ASP A 23 3.46 -6.70 25.10
C ASP A 23 4.68 -5.89 25.60
N GLY A 24 5.83 -6.44 25.60
CA GLY A 24 7.00 -5.77 26.12
C GLY A 24 8.33 -6.38 25.75
N ALA A 25 8.34 -7.51 25.10
CA ALA A 25 9.59 -8.25 24.96
C ALA A 25 10.19 -8.20 23.54
N VAL A 26 10.20 -7.06 22.90
CA VAL A 26 11.36 -6.78 22.09
C VAL A 26 12.40 -6.27 23.08
N ASN A 27 13.25 -7.18 23.53
CA ASN A 27 14.19 -6.92 24.61
C ASN A 27 15.14 -5.81 24.15
N ASN A 28 15.01 -4.60 24.71
CA ASN A 28 15.88 -3.45 24.40
C ASN A 28 17.38 -3.76 24.60
N GLN A 29 17.68 -4.84 25.29
CA GLN A 29 19.05 -5.31 25.51
C GLN A 29 19.81 -5.62 24.20
N PHE A 30 19.10 -6.00 23.16
CA PHE A 30 19.69 -6.33 21.83
C PHE A 30 19.46 -5.22 20.79
N LEU A 31 18.84 -4.11 21.18
CA LEU A 31 18.65 -2.98 20.29
C LEU A 31 19.99 -2.36 19.92
N SER A 32 20.30 -2.32 18.63
CA SER A 32 21.44 -1.57 18.10
C SER A 32 20.99 -0.18 17.67
N GLU A 33 21.29 0.84 18.44
CA GLU A 33 20.97 2.25 18.12
C GLU A 33 21.66 2.67 16.82
N ALA A 34 22.94 2.29 16.62
CA ALA A 34 23.70 2.65 15.43
C ALA A 34 23.09 2.05 14.15
N LEU A 35 22.76 0.75 14.15
CA LEU A 35 22.11 0.10 13.02
C LEU A 35 20.67 0.57 12.81
N THR A 36 19.96 0.94 13.88
CA THR A 36 18.63 1.54 13.78
C THR A 36 18.71 2.91 13.14
N GLN A 37 19.67 3.76 13.51
CA GLN A 37 19.91 5.05 12.84
C GLN A 37 20.29 4.86 11.37
N TYR A 38 21.13 3.89 11.06
CA TYR A 38 21.42 3.51 9.68
C TYR A 38 20.14 3.12 8.93
N SER A 39 19.29 2.26 9.53
CA SER A 39 18.01 1.87 8.94
C SER A 39 17.08 3.04 8.67
N VAL A 40 17.03 4.03 9.56
CA VAL A 40 16.21 5.25 9.36
C VAL A 40 16.72 6.07 8.19
N GLY A 41 18.04 6.26 8.08
CA GLY A 41 18.67 7.03 7.01
C GLY A 41 18.74 6.29 5.67
N TRP A 42 18.67 4.96 5.69
CA TRP A 42 18.78 4.17 4.47
C TRP A 42 17.47 4.17 3.67
N THR A 43 17.60 4.37 2.37
CA THR A 43 16.50 4.22 1.39
C THR A 43 16.84 3.13 0.38
N SER A 44 15.83 2.51 -0.20
CA SER A 44 16.01 1.55 -1.31
C SER A 44 16.71 2.24 -2.49
N PRO A 45 17.34 1.49 -3.40
CA PRO A 45 17.95 2.09 -4.59
C PRO A 45 16.97 3.03 -5.28
N GLU A 46 17.38 4.30 -5.44
CA GLU A 46 16.57 5.39 -5.98
C GLU A 46 15.29 5.73 -5.15
N GLY A 47 15.16 5.24 -3.90
CA GLY A 47 13.99 5.48 -3.04
C GLY A 47 12.67 4.93 -3.57
N LYS A 48 12.70 4.05 -4.57
CA LYS A 48 11.50 3.60 -5.32
C LYS A 48 10.49 2.86 -4.46
N LEU A 49 10.93 1.98 -3.56
CA LEU A 49 10.00 1.18 -2.75
C LEU A 49 9.28 2.03 -1.70
N GLU A 50 10.01 2.93 -1.04
CA GLU A 50 9.44 3.86 -0.06
C GLU A 50 8.47 4.83 -0.73
N ALA A 51 8.87 5.39 -1.88
CA ALA A 51 8.01 6.27 -2.67
C ALA A 51 6.74 5.54 -3.14
N LEU A 52 6.87 4.30 -3.64
CA LEU A 52 5.75 3.48 -4.06
C LEU A 52 4.79 3.20 -2.89
N LEU A 53 5.32 2.82 -1.72
CA LEU A 53 4.52 2.58 -0.53
C LEU A 53 3.80 3.85 -0.06
N LYS A 54 4.48 5.00 -0.08
CA LYS A 54 3.90 6.30 0.26
C LYS A 54 2.79 6.71 -0.71
N VAL A 55 2.95 6.48 -2.00
CA VAL A 55 1.92 6.76 -3.00
C VAL A 55 0.71 5.84 -2.82
N LEU A 56 0.93 4.56 -2.46
CA LEU A 56 -0.14 3.60 -2.23
C LEU A 56 -0.96 3.88 -0.97
N THR A 57 -0.31 4.20 0.15
CA THR A 57 -0.96 4.26 1.47
C THR A 57 -1.04 5.66 2.06
N GLY A 58 -0.50 6.66 1.37
CA GLY A 58 -0.29 7.99 1.94
C GLY A 58 0.82 8.01 2.99
N GLU A 59 0.86 9.06 3.81
CA GLU A 59 1.77 9.12 4.95
C GLU A 59 1.38 8.09 6.02
N PRO A 60 2.37 7.42 6.65
CA PRO A 60 2.07 6.45 7.69
C PRO A 60 1.42 7.14 8.91
N VAL A 61 0.33 6.58 9.38
CA VAL A 61 -0.38 7.06 10.57
C VAL A 61 0.23 6.44 11.81
N ASN A 62 0.80 7.26 12.68
CA ASN A 62 1.37 6.78 13.94
C ASN A 62 0.24 6.51 14.96
N VAL A 63 0.16 5.27 15.45
CA VAL A 63 -0.87 4.81 16.38
C VAL A 63 -0.26 3.97 17.50
N SER A 64 -1.02 3.81 18.59
CA SER A 64 -0.72 2.80 19.61
C SER A 64 -0.93 1.40 19.06
N LYS A 65 -0.37 0.38 19.71
CA LYS A 65 -0.45 -1.02 19.24
C LYS A 65 -1.89 -1.52 19.06
N ARG A 66 -2.79 -1.10 19.94
CA ARG A 66 -4.25 -1.29 19.79
C ARG A 66 -4.86 0.08 19.60
N PHE A 67 -5.69 0.19 18.58
CA PHE A 67 -6.34 1.46 18.22
C PHE A 67 -7.66 1.20 17.52
N GLU A 68 -8.46 2.22 17.45
CA GLU A 68 -9.72 2.23 16.71
C GLU A 68 -9.61 3.21 15.56
N PHE A 69 -10.23 2.92 14.44
CA PHE A 69 -10.42 3.85 13.33
C PHE A 69 -11.85 3.78 12.82
N LYS A 70 -12.31 4.86 12.20
CA LYS A 70 -13.65 4.92 11.61
C LYS A 70 -13.57 4.50 10.14
N LYS A 71 -14.39 3.53 9.78
CA LYS A 71 -14.60 3.09 8.42
C LYS A 71 -15.64 3.98 7.76
N MET A 72 -15.25 4.71 6.72
CA MET A 72 -16.06 5.68 6.03
C MET A 72 -16.76 5.06 4.81
N ASP A 73 -17.50 3.97 5.00
CA ASP A 73 -18.23 3.30 3.92
C ASP A 73 -19.61 3.93 3.63
N ASN A 74 -19.91 5.07 4.21
CA ASN A 74 -21.24 5.64 4.10
C ASN A 74 -21.22 6.96 3.30
N ALA A 75 -22.03 7.04 2.25
CA ALA A 75 -22.28 8.25 1.47
C ALA A 75 -22.69 9.47 2.32
N LYS A 76 -23.23 9.25 3.52
CA LYS A 76 -23.55 10.31 4.48
C LYS A 76 -22.33 11.06 5.02
N ALA A 77 -21.12 10.52 4.88
CA ALA A 77 -19.90 11.26 5.23
C ALA A 77 -19.68 12.49 4.34
N PHE A 78 -20.30 12.51 3.16
CA PHE A 78 -20.26 13.58 2.18
C PHE A 78 -21.62 14.27 1.99
N ALA A 79 -22.54 14.13 2.97
CA ALA A 79 -23.83 14.79 2.91
C ALA A 79 -23.65 16.31 2.89
N ALA A 80 -24.26 16.95 1.92
CA ALA A 80 -24.37 18.40 1.88
C ALA A 80 -25.55 18.86 2.76
N VAL A 81 -25.48 20.08 3.22
CA VAL A 81 -26.63 20.76 3.83
C VAL A 81 -27.43 21.38 2.71
N GLU A 82 -28.66 20.89 2.51
CA GLU A 82 -29.56 21.37 1.47
C GLU A 82 -30.66 22.27 2.10
N ASN A 83 -31.18 23.16 1.27
CA ASN A 83 -32.38 23.96 1.60
C ASN A 83 -32.29 24.78 2.91
N ASP A 84 -31.17 25.45 3.16
CA ASP A 84 -30.95 26.29 4.33
C ASP A 84 -31.17 25.59 5.69
N GLU A 85 -30.97 24.25 5.73
CA GLU A 85 -31.11 23.44 6.95
C GLU A 85 -30.12 23.81 8.05
N ASP A 86 -29.05 24.55 7.73
CA ASP A 86 -28.07 25.12 8.65
C ASP A 86 -28.52 26.44 9.25
N VAL A 87 -29.58 27.07 8.71
CA VAL A 87 -30.11 28.33 9.21
C VAL A 87 -30.91 28.09 10.47
N ARG A 88 -30.51 28.76 11.54
CA ARG A 88 -31.18 28.70 12.81
C ARG A 88 -32.27 29.79 12.90
N ALA A 89 -33.49 29.43 13.30
CA ALA A 89 -34.51 30.41 13.67
C ALA A 89 -34.08 31.18 14.93
N ILE A 90 -34.52 32.43 15.04
CA ILE A 90 -34.23 33.30 16.21
C ILE A 90 -34.77 32.62 17.48
N GLY A 91 -33.90 32.37 18.46
CA GLY A 91 -34.23 31.72 19.72
C GLY A 91 -34.23 30.20 19.73
N ALA A 92 -33.97 29.52 18.60
CA ALA A 92 -33.87 28.08 18.55
C ALA A 92 -32.41 27.60 18.75
N ASP A 93 -32.20 26.31 19.06
CA ASP A 93 -30.88 25.68 19.12
C ASP A 93 -30.35 25.34 17.71
N PHE A 94 -29.04 25.23 17.57
CA PHE A 94 -28.43 24.73 16.33
C PHE A 94 -28.73 23.24 16.11
N LYS A 95 -28.94 22.86 14.84
CA LYS A 95 -29.16 21.46 14.44
C LYS A 95 -27.95 20.61 14.82
N ARG A 96 -28.19 19.51 15.51
CA ARG A 96 -27.12 18.53 15.83
C ARG A 96 -26.89 17.60 14.63
N VAL A 97 -25.65 17.54 14.18
CA VAL A 97 -25.20 16.59 13.15
C VAL A 97 -24.41 15.48 13.82
N THR A 98 -24.75 14.25 13.53
CA THR A 98 -24.01 13.07 13.99
C THR A 98 -23.16 12.52 12.83
N VAL A 99 -21.85 12.46 13.00
CA VAL A 99 -20.98 11.77 12.06
C VAL A 99 -21.17 10.27 12.25
N GLN A 100 -21.80 9.63 11.28
CA GLN A 100 -21.99 8.18 11.27
C GLN A 100 -20.78 7.51 10.60
N GLY A 101 -20.15 6.59 11.28
CA GLY A 101 -19.07 5.74 10.77
C GLY A 101 -19.00 4.49 11.63
N THR A 102 -18.67 3.36 11.03
CA THR A 102 -18.44 2.12 11.76
C THR A 102 -17.05 2.18 12.38
N THR A 103 -16.99 2.14 13.71
CA THR A 103 -15.70 2.02 14.42
C THR A 103 -15.19 0.59 14.28
N VAL A 104 -13.94 0.45 13.91
CA VAL A 104 -13.24 -0.82 13.75
C VAL A 104 -12.07 -0.86 14.71
N ASP A 105 -12.06 -1.86 15.58
CA ASP A 105 -10.94 -2.16 16.45
C ASP A 105 -9.82 -2.84 15.66
N ALA A 106 -8.62 -2.33 15.78
CA ALA A 106 -7.47 -2.83 15.06
C ALA A 106 -6.22 -2.88 15.95
N HIS A 107 -5.25 -3.66 15.51
CA HIS A 107 -3.94 -3.70 16.15
C HIS A 107 -2.83 -3.80 15.11
N THR A 108 -1.70 -3.17 15.39
CA THR A 108 -0.50 -3.32 14.57
C THR A 108 0.14 -4.69 14.80
N LEU A 109 0.58 -5.30 13.71
CA LEU A 109 1.24 -6.60 13.73
C LEU A 109 2.76 -6.41 13.83
N SER A 110 3.38 -7.13 14.76
CA SER A 110 4.85 -7.21 14.82
C SER A 110 5.35 -8.08 13.67
N LYS A 111 6.19 -7.53 12.83
CA LYS A 111 6.78 -8.16 11.64
C LYS A 111 8.29 -7.96 11.70
N GLY A 112 9.03 -8.97 11.32
CA GLY A 112 10.48 -8.88 11.32
C GLY A 112 11.10 -10.05 10.58
N LEU A 113 12.35 -9.87 10.19
CA LEU A 113 13.19 -10.87 9.55
C LEU A 113 14.57 -10.85 10.18
N THR A 114 15.17 -12.00 10.31
CA THR A 114 16.52 -12.17 10.86
C THR A 114 17.45 -12.75 9.81
N LEU A 115 18.62 -12.18 9.69
CA LEU A 115 19.74 -12.73 8.90
C LEU A 115 20.88 -13.08 9.85
N ARG A 116 21.43 -14.27 9.69
CA ARG A 116 22.61 -14.72 10.41
C ARG A 116 23.84 -14.48 9.56
N ILE A 117 24.86 -13.88 10.17
CA ILE A 117 26.15 -13.60 9.56
C ILE A 117 27.20 -14.36 10.37
N ASP A 118 28.05 -15.14 9.69
CA ASP A 118 29.20 -15.78 10.33
C ASP A 118 30.25 -14.75 10.70
N ARG A 119 31.00 -15.01 11.78
CA ARG A 119 32.07 -14.08 12.23
C ARG A 119 33.22 -14.00 11.22
N ASP A 120 33.49 -15.06 10.50
CA ASP A 120 34.55 -15.05 9.49
C ASP A 120 34.15 -14.14 8.33
N GLU A 121 32.86 -14.17 7.90
CA GLU A 121 32.33 -13.26 6.88
C GLU A 121 32.36 -11.80 7.34
N LEU A 122 32.08 -11.54 8.64
CA LEU A 122 32.13 -10.19 9.18
C LEU A 122 33.57 -9.64 9.26
N ASN A 123 34.55 -10.49 9.51
CA ASN A 123 35.95 -10.08 9.51
C ASN A 123 36.44 -9.71 8.10
N ASP A 124 35.93 -10.39 7.07
CA ASP A 124 36.24 -10.11 5.68
C ASP A 124 35.53 -8.88 5.12
N ASP A 125 34.29 -8.60 5.57
CA ASP A 125 33.48 -7.44 5.15
C ASP A 125 32.95 -6.66 6.36
N PRO A 126 33.58 -5.54 6.72
CA PRO A 126 33.12 -4.67 7.83
C PRO A 126 31.73 -4.05 7.58
N THR A 127 31.21 -4.05 6.33
CA THR A 127 29.90 -3.50 5.98
C THR A 127 28.79 -4.55 5.94
N ALA A 128 29.10 -5.82 6.22
CA ALA A 128 28.16 -6.94 6.15
C ALA A 128 26.88 -6.71 6.99
N GLU A 129 27.01 -6.13 8.20
CA GLU A 129 25.85 -5.80 9.05
C GLU A 129 24.93 -4.76 8.38
N GLN A 130 25.48 -3.70 7.78
CA GLN A 130 24.71 -2.67 7.11
C GLN A 130 24.02 -3.23 5.84
N THR A 131 24.73 -4.06 5.10
CA THR A 131 24.21 -4.75 3.92
C THR A 131 23.05 -5.68 4.30
N ALA A 132 23.18 -6.40 5.42
CA ALA A 132 22.11 -7.24 5.96
C ALA A 132 20.87 -6.42 6.33
N VAL A 133 21.04 -5.28 7.02
CA VAL A 133 19.92 -4.37 7.36
C VAL A 133 19.22 -3.86 6.11
N ALA A 134 19.98 -3.40 5.10
CA ALA A 134 19.45 -2.91 3.84
C ALA A 134 18.64 -4.00 3.09
N TYR A 135 19.16 -5.21 3.06
CA TYR A 135 18.51 -6.36 2.44
C TYR A 135 17.20 -6.72 3.15
N LEU A 136 17.23 -6.86 4.48
CA LEU A 136 16.05 -7.20 5.29
C LEU A 136 14.97 -6.13 5.18
N LYS A 137 15.34 -4.84 5.25
CA LYS A 137 14.41 -3.72 5.08
C LYS A 137 13.74 -3.75 3.70
N THR A 138 14.51 -4.04 2.64
CA THR A 138 13.98 -4.20 1.28
C THR A 138 12.91 -5.29 1.19
N LEU A 139 13.15 -6.44 1.83
CA LEU A 139 12.18 -7.55 1.86
C LEU A 139 10.91 -7.16 2.61
N LEU A 140 11.03 -6.48 3.75
CA LEU A 140 9.90 -6.03 4.54
C LEU A 140 9.06 -4.99 3.79
N LEU A 141 9.69 -4.02 3.11
CA LEU A 141 9.00 -3.03 2.30
C LEU A 141 8.23 -3.67 1.14
N ARG A 142 8.83 -4.63 0.43
CA ARG A 142 8.12 -5.39 -0.62
C ARG A 142 6.92 -6.12 -0.06
N GLY A 143 7.04 -6.72 1.12
CA GLY A 143 5.94 -7.38 1.80
C GLY A 143 4.77 -6.43 2.12
N GLU A 144 5.06 -5.19 2.56
CA GLU A 144 4.03 -4.17 2.80
C GLU A 144 3.33 -3.75 1.51
N ILE A 145 4.08 -3.52 0.43
CA ILE A 145 3.54 -3.15 -0.88
C ILE A 145 2.64 -4.26 -1.44
N ILE A 146 3.06 -5.53 -1.34
CA ILE A 146 2.24 -6.67 -1.78
C ILE A 146 0.92 -6.74 -1.00
N ARG A 147 0.96 -6.52 0.32
CA ARG A 147 -0.25 -6.47 1.16
C ARG A 147 -1.18 -5.34 0.75
N ALA A 148 -0.63 -4.15 0.43
CA ALA A 148 -1.40 -3.01 -0.03
C ALA A 148 -2.11 -3.31 -1.36
N PHE A 149 -1.40 -3.81 -2.36
CA PHE A 149 -2.00 -4.17 -3.65
C PHE A 149 -3.01 -5.31 -3.54
N THR A 150 -2.72 -6.33 -2.73
CA THR A 150 -3.64 -7.45 -2.51
C THR A 150 -4.92 -6.97 -1.81
N GLY A 151 -4.79 -6.09 -0.82
CA GLY A 151 -5.93 -5.50 -0.12
C GLY A 151 -6.81 -4.69 -1.05
N LEU A 152 -6.22 -3.78 -1.85
CA LEU A 152 -6.95 -2.96 -2.82
C LEU A 152 -7.63 -3.82 -3.89
N ALA A 153 -6.91 -4.76 -4.50
CA ALA A 153 -7.46 -5.64 -5.54
C ALA A 153 -8.58 -6.54 -5.01
N GLY A 154 -8.51 -6.95 -3.73
CA GLY A 154 -9.55 -7.74 -3.07
C GLY A 154 -10.77 -6.91 -2.64
N ALA A 155 -10.58 -5.63 -2.33
CA ALA A 155 -11.67 -4.74 -1.94
C ALA A 155 -12.52 -4.24 -3.12
N ALA A 156 -11.96 -4.20 -4.32
CA ALA A 156 -12.69 -3.87 -5.54
C ALA A 156 -13.59 -5.04 -5.94
N THR A 157 -14.89 -4.94 -5.64
CA THR A 157 -15.90 -6.00 -5.88
C THR A 157 -17.13 -5.46 -6.62
N GLY A 158 -17.99 -6.35 -7.10
CA GLY A 158 -19.24 -5.97 -7.77
C GLY A 158 -18.99 -5.12 -9.01
N GLY A 159 -19.76 -4.06 -9.22
CA GLY A 159 -19.65 -3.12 -10.33
C GLY A 159 -18.34 -2.38 -10.43
N ASN A 160 -17.58 -2.32 -9.32
CA ASN A 160 -16.26 -1.67 -9.26
C ASN A 160 -15.12 -2.58 -9.73
N ALA A 161 -15.42 -3.85 -10.08
CA ALA A 161 -14.50 -4.80 -10.69
C ALA A 161 -14.94 -5.10 -12.12
N THR A 162 -14.26 -4.49 -13.09
CA THR A 162 -14.60 -4.61 -14.51
C THR A 162 -13.53 -5.37 -15.29
N THR A 163 -13.88 -5.85 -16.48
CA THR A 163 -12.94 -6.44 -17.43
C THR A 163 -12.94 -5.61 -18.71
N ALA A 164 -11.77 -5.45 -19.31
CA ALA A 164 -11.62 -4.74 -20.57
C ALA A 164 -10.72 -5.52 -21.53
N THR A 165 -11.10 -5.58 -22.79
CA THR A 165 -10.30 -6.22 -23.84
C THR A 165 -9.49 -5.15 -24.57
N TRP A 166 -8.19 -5.08 -24.26
CA TRP A 166 -7.25 -4.15 -24.90
C TRP A 166 -6.29 -4.90 -25.82
N THR A 167 -6.75 -5.12 -27.02
CA THR A 167 -5.95 -5.78 -28.06
C THR A 167 -5.86 -4.88 -29.30
N ALA A 168 -4.86 -5.08 -30.14
CA ALA A 168 -4.76 -4.36 -31.39
C ALA A 168 -5.99 -4.57 -32.31
N ALA A 169 -6.63 -5.73 -32.21
CA ALA A 169 -7.86 -6.03 -32.97
C ALA A 169 -9.09 -5.30 -32.41
N ALA A 170 -9.14 -5.08 -31.10
CA ALA A 170 -10.26 -4.39 -30.47
C ALA A 170 -10.25 -2.87 -30.75
N LYS A 171 -9.07 -2.27 -31.02
CA LYS A 171 -8.90 -0.83 -31.29
C LYS A 171 -9.58 0.05 -30.22
N ALA A 172 -9.65 -0.44 -28.99
CA ALA A 172 -10.40 0.18 -27.92
C ALA A 172 -9.73 1.49 -27.47
N ASP A 173 -10.53 2.46 -27.08
CA ASP A 173 -10.09 3.63 -26.36
C ASP A 173 -9.96 3.28 -24.87
N ALA A 174 -8.74 2.93 -24.45
CA ALA A 174 -8.45 2.52 -23.10
C ALA A 174 -8.61 3.70 -22.11
N ASP A 175 -8.31 4.92 -22.53
CA ASP A 175 -8.39 6.10 -21.68
C ASP A 175 -9.85 6.50 -21.43
N ALA A 176 -10.71 6.41 -22.44
CA ALA A 176 -12.15 6.61 -22.28
C ALA A 176 -12.76 5.59 -21.32
N ALA A 177 -12.33 4.33 -21.39
CA ALA A 177 -12.80 3.28 -20.47
C ALA A 177 -12.39 3.58 -19.01
N ILE A 178 -11.18 4.07 -18.78
CA ILE A 178 -10.71 4.46 -17.47
C ILE A 178 -11.48 5.68 -16.95
N LEU A 179 -11.68 6.72 -17.77
CA LEU A 179 -12.45 7.91 -17.40
C LEU A 179 -13.89 7.55 -17.02
N THR A 180 -14.56 6.69 -17.79
CA THR A 180 -15.91 6.21 -17.47
C THR A 180 -15.93 5.48 -16.14
N HIS A 181 -14.93 4.64 -15.87
CA HIS A 181 -14.85 3.92 -14.61
C HIS A 181 -14.54 4.84 -13.41
N LEU A 182 -13.66 5.84 -13.59
CA LEU A 182 -13.42 6.89 -12.59
C LEU A 182 -14.70 7.64 -12.22
N GLN A 183 -15.50 8.01 -13.23
CA GLN A 183 -16.79 8.68 -13.00
C GLN A 183 -17.76 7.78 -12.22
N THR A 184 -17.89 6.51 -12.62
CA THR A 184 -18.73 5.55 -11.90
C THR A 184 -18.32 5.42 -10.42
N LEU A 185 -17.01 5.38 -10.14
CA LEU A 185 -16.49 5.32 -8.78
C LEU A 185 -16.75 6.61 -8.00
N ALA A 186 -16.68 7.76 -8.66
CA ALA A 186 -17.00 9.04 -8.05
C ALA A 186 -18.49 9.15 -7.70
N ASP A 187 -19.35 8.68 -8.60
CA ASP A 187 -20.82 8.67 -8.38
C ASP A 187 -21.20 7.73 -7.22
N ASP A 188 -20.48 6.61 -7.06
CA ASP A 188 -20.73 5.62 -6.02
C ASP A 188 -20.19 6.04 -4.64
N SER A 189 -19.06 6.73 -4.61
CA SER A 189 -18.34 7.08 -3.38
C SER A 189 -18.46 8.54 -2.95
N GLY A 190 -18.89 9.43 -3.84
CA GLY A 190 -18.85 10.88 -3.63
C GLY A 190 -17.45 11.50 -3.78
N LEU A 191 -16.42 10.70 -4.12
CA LEU A 191 -15.05 11.15 -4.29
C LEU A 191 -14.45 10.59 -5.58
N LEU A 192 -13.83 11.44 -6.37
CA LEU A 192 -13.02 10.98 -7.50
C LEU A 192 -11.77 10.27 -6.96
N PRO A 193 -11.47 9.04 -7.40
CA PRO A 193 -10.18 8.41 -7.12
C PRO A 193 -9.02 9.30 -7.53
N ASN A 194 -8.00 9.43 -6.69
CA ASN A 194 -6.87 10.31 -6.94
C ASN A 194 -5.60 9.57 -7.37
N ARG A 195 -5.64 8.25 -7.39
CA ARG A 195 -4.50 7.39 -7.77
C ARG A 195 -4.93 6.36 -8.80
N VAL A 196 -4.12 6.20 -9.85
CA VAL A 196 -4.28 5.15 -10.87
C VAL A 196 -2.99 4.36 -10.98
N PHE A 197 -3.05 3.05 -10.83
CA PHE A 197 -1.92 2.14 -10.94
C PHE A 197 -2.12 1.16 -12.07
N PHE A 198 -1.18 1.12 -12.99
CA PHE A 198 -1.14 0.15 -14.07
C PHE A 198 -0.17 -0.99 -13.76
N GLY A 199 -0.58 -2.22 -13.97
CA GLY A 199 0.35 -3.33 -14.14
C GLY A 199 1.08 -3.24 -15.47
N ALA A 200 2.27 -3.81 -15.55
CA ALA A 200 3.15 -3.68 -16.73
C ALA A 200 2.48 -4.14 -18.04
N THR A 201 1.74 -5.26 -18.01
CA THR A 201 1.02 -5.76 -19.19
C THR A 201 -0.18 -4.88 -19.54
N ALA A 202 -0.92 -4.39 -18.54
CA ALA A 202 -2.05 -3.49 -18.79
C ALA A 202 -1.58 -2.19 -19.47
N TRP A 203 -0.43 -1.64 -19.02
CA TRP A 203 0.19 -0.48 -19.66
C TRP A 203 0.58 -0.74 -21.12
N ALA A 204 1.25 -1.86 -21.39
CA ALA A 204 1.65 -2.24 -22.73
C ALA A 204 0.42 -2.47 -23.65
N LYS A 205 -0.64 -3.09 -23.12
CA LYS A 205 -1.89 -3.32 -23.86
C LYS A 205 -2.64 -2.01 -24.14
N ARG A 206 -2.67 -1.06 -23.18
CA ARG A 206 -3.18 0.29 -23.41
C ARG A 206 -2.50 0.91 -24.65
N PHE A 207 -1.18 0.92 -24.66
CA PHE A 207 -0.41 1.46 -25.80
C PHE A 207 -0.78 0.74 -27.10
N THR A 208 -0.81 -0.58 -27.10
CA THR A 208 -1.04 -1.38 -28.32
C THR A 208 -2.43 -1.20 -28.88
N THR A 209 -3.48 -1.22 -28.04
CA THR A 209 -4.87 -1.08 -28.50
C THR A 209 -5.15 0.33 -29.03
N MET A 210 -4.68 1.37 -28.32
CA MET A 210 -4.88 2.76 -28.75
C MET A 210 -4.08 3.07 -30.02
N ARG A 211 -2.85 2.58 -30.14
CA ARG A 211 -2.01 2.74 -31.33
C ARG A 211 -2.64 2.12 -32.61
N ALA A 212 -3.38 1.05 -32.43
CA ALA A 212 -4.09 0.37 -33.51
C ALA A 212 -5.42 1.04 -33.91
N SER A 213 -5.87 2.05 -33.17
CA SER A 213 -7.12 2.76 -33.45
C SER A 213 -7.04 3.55 -34.76
N ASP A 214 -8.12 3.50 -35.52
CA ASP A 214 -8.27 4.30 -36.76
C ASP A 214 -8.54 5.78 -36.44
N ALA A 215 -8.98 6.11 -35.23
CA ALA A 215 -9.18 7.47 -34.79
C ALA A 215 -7.83 8.11 -34.43
N VAL A 216 -7.41 9.13 -35.14
CA VAL A 216 -6.13 9.81 -34.96
C VAL A 216 -5.97 10.35 -33.52
N ALA A 217 -7.02 10.88 -32.93
CA ALA A 217 -6.98 11.41 -31.56
C ALA A 217 -6.66 10.28 -30.55
N VAL A 218 -7.30 9.10 -30.67
CA VAL A 218 -7.04 7.93 -29.80
C VAL A 218 -5.63 7.41 -30.03
N SER A 219 -5.20 7.27 -31.29
CA SER A 219 -3.85 6.81 -31.63
C SER A 219 -2.75 7.73 -31.07
N ASN A 220 -2.96 9.06 -31.08
CA ASN A 220 -2.03 10.03 -30.49
C ASN A 220 -2.00 9.94 -28.95
N GLY A 221 -3.14 9.65 -28.32
CA GLY A 221 -3.23 9.43 -26.88
C GLY A 221 -2.38 8.25 -26.37
N ALA A 222 -2.07 7.28 -27.23
CA ALA A 222 -1.22 6.15 -26.88
C ALA A 222 0.19 6.57 -26.37
N ALA A 223 0.72 7.68 -26.86
CA ALA A 223 2.08 8.17 -26.54
C ALA A 223 2.14 8.99 -25.24
N LEU A 224 1.02 9.25 -24.57
CA LEU A 224 0.99 10.05 -23.34
C LEU A 224 1.77 9.37 -22.21
N THR A 225 2.56 10.20 -21.50
CA THR A 225 3.29 9.74 -20.30
C THR A 225 2.35 9.62 -19.10
N PRO A 226 2.75 8.90 -18.04
CA PRO A 226 1.93 8.81 -16.81
C PRO A 226 1.56 10.17 -16.23
N GLU A 227 2.46 11.14 -16.27
CA GLU A 227 2.22 12.51 -15.78
C GLU A 227 1.17 13.26 -16.62
N GLN A 228 1.22 13.08 -17.93
CA GLN A 228 0.22 13.66 -18.85
C GLN A 228 -1.15 13.00 -18.67
N LEU A 229 -1.17 11.69 -18.41
CA LEU A 229 -2.40 10.97 -18.09
C LEU A 229 -3.00 11.40 -16.76
N ALA A 230 -2.20 11.73 -15.76
CA ALA A 230 -2.70 12.26 -14.50
C ALA A 230 -3.50 13.56 -14.74
N GLY A 231 -2.99 14.45 -15.61
CA GLY A 231 -3.74 15.64 -16.03
C GLY A 231 -5.00 15.34 -16.82
N LEU A 232 -4.95 14.36 -17.74
CA LEU A 232 -6.11 13.95 -18.55
C LEU A 232 -7.24 13.34 -17.69
N TYR A 233 -6.89 12.51 -16.71
CA TYR A 233 -7.84 11.86 -15.81
C TYR A 233 -8.30 12.74 -14.65
N ALA A 234 -7.69 13.93 -14.48
CA ALA A 234 -7.89 14.81 -13.33
C ALA A 234 -7.60 14.10 -11.98
N VAL A 235 -6.56 13.27 -11.95
CA VAL A 235 -6.09 12.55 -10.76
C VAL A 235 -4.72 13.10 -10.32
N ASP A 236 -4.37 12.89 -9.03
CA ASP A 236 -3.08 13.39 -8.52
C ASP A 236 -1.89 12.67 -9.14
N SER A 237 -2.02 11.36 -9.41
CA SER A 237 -0.93 10.60 -10.01
C SER A 237 -1.36 9.32 -10.72
N VAL A 238 -0.61 9.01 -11.77
CA VAL A 238 -0.68 7.75 -12.51
C VAL A 238 0.67 7.04 -12.39
N HIS A 239 0.68 5.78 -12.02
CA HIS A 239 1.88 4.98 -11.84
C HIS A 239 1.83 3.69 -12.64
N VAL A 240 2.99 3.31 -13.20
CA VAL A 240 3.19 2.02 -13.84
C VAL A 240 4.07 1.17 -12.94
N CYS A 241 3.51 0.08 -12.40
CA CYS A 241 4.23 -0.82 -11.51
C CYS A 241 4.99 -1.89 -12.32
N ASN A 242 6.29 -1.67 -12.49
CA ASN A 242 7.20 -2.61 -13.17
C ASN A 242 8.01 -3.45 -12.18
N GLU A 243 7.89 -3.19 -10.88
CA GLU A 243 8.69 -3.84 -9.84
C GLU A 243 8.35 -5.34 -9.75
N ARG A 244 9.42 -6.14 -9.62
CA ARG A 244 9.34 -7.60 -9.54
C ARG A 244 10.06 -8.12 -8.31
N TYR A 245 9.64 -9.29 -7.86
CA TYR A 245 10.29 -10.02 -6.76
C TYR A 245 10.40 -11.50 -7.11
N GLN A 246 11.28 -12.20 -6.40
CA GLN A 246 11.41 -13.65 -6.53
C GLN A 246 10.27 -14.34 -5.79
N SER A 247 9.47 -15.13 -6.49
CA SER A 247 8.40 -15.96 -5.92
C SER A 247 8.64 -17.41 -6.33
N GLY A 248 9.05 -18.24 -5.38
CA GLY A 248 9.46 -19.62 -5.70
C GLY A 248 10.60 -19.65 -6.72
N SER A 249 10.42 -20.38 -7.81
CA SER A 249 11.42 -20.48 -8.91
C SER A 249 11.29 -19.36 -9.96
N GLY A 250 10.24 -18.53 -9.89
CA GLY A 250 9.93 -17.51 -10.89
C GLY A 250 10.02 -16.08 -10.39
N LYS A 251 9.81 -15.12 -11.30
CA LYS A 251 9.65 -13.70 -10.98
C LYS A 251 8.19 -13.35 -11.03
N SER A 252 7.68 -12.74 -9.95
CA SER A 252 6.34 -12.18 -9.85
C SER A 252 6.42 -10.67 -9.80
N THR A 253 5.35 -9.99 -10.21
CA THR A 253 5.21 -8.53 -10.10
C THR A 253 4.54 -8.16 -8.79
N LEU A 254 4.88 -6.99 -8.23
CA LEU A 254 4.25 -6.50 -7.01
C LEU A 254 2.75 -6.23 -7.21
N LEU A 255 2.37 -5.65 -8.34
CA LEU A 255 1.00 -5.56 -8.84
C LEU A 255 0.79 -6.58 -9.94
N SER A 256 -0.34 -7.28 -9.97
CA SER A 256 -0.70 -8.16 -11.09
C SER A 256 -0.60 -7.43 -12.43
N ASN A 257 0.11 -8.02 -13.38
CA ASN A 257 0.46 -7.38 -14.65
C ASN A 257 -0.75 -6.89 -15.47
N ALA A 258 -1.88 -7.59 -15.39
CA ALA A 258 -3.08 -7.33 -16.18
C ALA A 258 -4.08 -6.41 -15.44
N LEU A 259 -3.72 -5.84 -14.31
CA LEU A 259 -4.63 -4.99 -13.53
C LEU A 259 -4.37 -3.51 -13.73
N VAL A 260 -5.47 -2.74 -13.73
CA VAL A 260 -5.48 -1.31 -13.43
C VAL A 260 -6.24 -1.13 -12.13
N LEU A 261 -5.66 -0.45 -11.16
CA LEU A 261 -6.29 -0.11 -9.87
C LEU A 261 -6.53 1.39 -9.78
N LEU A 262 -7.73 1.74 -9.33
CA LEU A 262 -8.17 3.12 -9.12
C LEU A 262 -8.63 3.24 -7.67
N PHE A 263 -8.13 4.22 -6.94
CA PHE A 263 -8.50 4.40 -5.54
C PHE A 263 -8.12 5.79 -5.04
N ASN A 264 -8.59 6.14 -3.85
CA ASN A 264 -8.24 7.37 -3.17
C ASN A 264 -7.26 7.08 -2.01
N ALA A 265 -6.11 7.75 -2.04
CA ALA A 265 -5.16 7.76 -0.94
C ALA A 265 -4.70 9.19 -0.69
N GLN A 266 -5.14 9.77 0.44
CA GLN A 266 -4.74 11.12 0.82
C GLN A 266 -3.36 11.10 1.48
N ALA A 267 -2.58 12.14 1.21
CA ALA A 267 -1.26 12.31 1.82
C ALA A 267 -1.32 12.74 3.31
N SER A 268 -2.53 12.91 3.87
CA SER A 268 -2.72 13.29 5.26
C SER A 268 -2.38 12.14 6.20
N GLY A 269 -1.56 12.39 7.23
CA GLY A 269 -1.33 11.43 8.33
C GLY A 269 -2.50 11.33 9.31
N VAL A 270 -3.72 11.71 8.91
CA VAL A 270 -4.91 11.69 9.75
C VAL A 270 -5.52 10.29 9.77
N LYS A 271 -5.94 9.83 10.94
CA LYS A 271 -6.48 8.48 11.13
C LYS A 271 -7.82 8.26 10.41
N ASP A 272 -8.72 9.22 10.48
CA ASP A 272 -10.11 9.12 10.03
C ASP A 272 -10.40 10.06 8.85
N ASP A 273 -9.60 9.99 7.79
CA ASP A 273 -9.87 10.67 6.51
C ASP A 273 -10.51 9.72 5.48
N PRO A 274 -11.07 10.21 4.38
CA PRO A 274 -11.77 9.39 3.38
C PRO A 274 -10.85 8.59 2.45
N SER A 275 -9.63 8.26 2.86
CA SER A 275 -8.75 7.38 2.09
C SER A 275 -9.29 5.95 2.06
N ASN A 276 -9.05 5.24 0.96
CA ASN A 276 -9.42 3.84 0.82
C ASN A 276 -8.48 2.88 1.55
N ILE A 277 -7.20 3.27 1.65
CA ILE A 277 -6.16 2.45 2.26
C ILE A 277 -5.24 3.31 3.11
N LYS A 278 -4.80 2.76 4.24
CA LYS A 278 -3.83 3.41 5.14
C LYS A 278 -2.84 2.41 5.69
N ARG A 279 -1.65 2.92 5.98
CA ARG A 279 -0.62 2.23 6.73
C ARG A 279 -0.57 2.81 8.14
N PHE A 280 -1.00 2.03 9.12
CA PHE A 280 -0.87 2.34 10.53
C PHE A 280 0.46 1.78 11.06
N VAL A 281 1.19 2.59 11.81
CA VAL A 281 2.52 2.22 12.31
C VAL A 281 2.60 2.51 13.80
N THR A 282 3.14 1.58 14.55
CA THR A 282 3.54 1.80 15.93
C THR A 282 5.06 1.89 15.98
N LYS A 283 5.58 3.05 16.32
CA LYS A 283 7.03 3.25 16.38
C LYS A 283 7.65 2.46 17.53
N VAL A 284 8.73 1.76 17.24
CA VAL A 284 9.55 1.08 18.22
C VAL A 284 10.77 1.95 18.50
N ASN A 285 10.91 2.44 19.73
CA ASN A 285 11.98 3.38 20.11
C ASN A 285 12.11 4.60 19.19
N GLY A 286 10.97 5.13 18.72
CA GLY A 286 10.93 6.30 17.85
C GLY A 286 11.14 6.01 16.35
N ALA A 287 11.54 4.80 15.97
CA ALA A 287 11.78 4.39 14.59
C ALA A 287 10.66 3.50 14.04
N ASP A 288 10.39 3.57 12.72
CA ASP A 288 9.48 2.66 12.03
C ASP A 288 10.07 1.25 11.92
N PHE A 289 11.38 1.16 11.67
CA PHE A 289 12.14 -0.08 11.61
C PHE A 289 13.21 -0.06 12.69
N ALA A 290 13.11 -0.96 13.64
CA ALA A 290 14.11 -1.17 14.69
C ALA A 290 15.01 -2.34 14.30
N VAL A 291 16.30 -2.22 14.63
CA VAL A 291 17.31 -3.24 14.35
C VAL A 291 17.82 -3.81 15.66
N PHE A 292 17.77 -5.12 15.77
CA PHE A 292 18.28 -5.87 16.91
C PHE A 292 19.50 -6.67 16.48
N ARG A 293 20.54 -6.65 17.27
CA ARG A 293 21.80 -7.34 17.07
C ARG A 293 22.06 -8.30 18.23
N GLU A 294 22.02 -9.57 17.97
CA GLU A 294 22.36 -10.60 18.96
C GLU A 294 23.68 -11.26 18.58
N GLU A 295 24.66 -11.13 19.47
CA GLU A 295 26.00 -11.65 19.26
C GLU A 295 26.17 -13.00 19.97
N LYS A 296 26.66 -13.99 19.22
CA LYS A 296 27.02 -15.33 19.69
C LYS A 296 28.45 -15.66 19.37
N ALA A 297 28.96 -16.77 19.90
CA ALA A 297 30.37 -17.12 19.76
C ALA A 297 30.85 -17.23 18.30
N ALA A 298 30.05 -17.85 17.42
CA ALA A 298 30.41 -18.11 16.02
C ALA A 298 29.71 -17.24 15.00
N PHE A 299 28.62 -16.54 15.37
CA PHE A 299 27.80 -15.76 14.45
C PHE A 299 27.10 -14.59 15.13
N ILE A 300 26.57 -13.69 14.31
CA ILE A 300 25.75 -12.56 14.72
C ILE A 300 24.40 -12.66 14.03
N ASP A 301 23.33 -12.55 14.80
CA ASP A 301 21.96 -12.47 14.25
C ASP A 301 21.53 -11.00 14.18
N ILE A 302 21.27 -10.51 12.98
CA ILE A 302 20.72 -9.17 12.72
C ILE A 302 19.24 -9.32 12.41
N THR A 303 18.38 -8.71 13.24
CA THR A 303 16.94 -8.72 13.07
C THR A 303 16.45 -7.31 12.77
N VAL A 304 15.75 -7.12 11.66
CA VAL A 304 15.00 -5.89 11.38
C VAL A 304 13.53 -6.17 11.65
N ALA A 305 12.93 -5.37 12.53
CA ALA A 305 11.52 -5.51 12.91
C ALA A 305 10.78 -4.17 12.82
N HIS A 306 9.50 -4.25 12.51
CA HIS A 306 8.59 -3.12 12.51
C HIS A 306 7.20 -3.55 13.00
N GLN A 307 6.39 -2.59 13.44
CA GLN A 307 5.01 -2.84 13.83
C GLN A 307 4.11 -2.03 12.92
N SER A 308 3.38 -2.69 12.04
CA SER A 308 2.52 -2.02 11.08
C SER A 308 1.27 -2.84 10.75
N LEU A 309 0.23 -2.12 10.32
CA LEU A 309 -0.98 -2.65 9.72
C LEU A 309 -1.29 -1.86 8.45
N VAL A 310 -1.37 -2.54 7.32
CA VAL A 310 -1.96 -2.00 6.10
C VAL A 310 -3.43 -2.40 6.09
N ALA A 311 -4.32 -1.44 6.17
CA ALA A 311 -5.76 -1.68 6.27
C ALA A 311 -6.53 -0.92 5.18
N ILE A 312 -7.56 -1.57 4.67
CA ILE A 312 -8.58 -0.92 3.84
C ILE A 312 -9.54 -0.20 4.78
N THR A 313 -9.56 1.11 4.69
CA THR A 313 -10.37 2.00 5.54
C THR A 313 -11.72 2.33 4.93
N SER A 314 -11.85 2.25 3.61
CA SER A 314 -13.11 2.32 2.87
C SER A 314 -13.04 1.43 1.64
N SER A 315 -14.11 0.69 1.37
CA SER A 315 -14.26 -0.10 0.13
C SER A 315 -14.94 0.70 -0.99
N LEU A 316 -15.58 1.82 -0.67
CA LEU A 316 -16.23 2.70 -1.64
C LEU A 316 -15.18 3.43 -2.49
N GLY A 317 -15.42 3.51 -3.78
CA GLY A 317 -14.54 4.21 -4.71
C GLY A 317 -13.21 3.48 -5.02
N ILE A 318 -13.07 2.19 -4.66
CA ILE A 318 -11.97 1.36 -5.13
C ILE A 318 -12.40 0.65 -6.41
N GLY A 319 -11.70 0.91 -7.50
CA GLY A 319 -11.95 0.28 -8.78
C GLY A 319 -10.83 -0.63 -9.24
N LYS A 320 -11.22 -1.65 -10.00
CA LYS A 320 -10.30 -2.60 -10.63
C LYS A 320 -10.73 -2.88 -12.06
N ILE A 321 -9.83 -2.73 -13.02
CA ILE A 321 -10.02 -3.15 -14.39
C ILE A 321 -9.05 -4.30 -14.67
N THR A 322 -9.59 -5.47 -15.04
CA THR A 322 -8.78 -6.60 -15.51
C THR A 322 -8.68 -6.54 -17.02
N VAL A 323 -7.46 -6.44 -17.54
CA VAL A 323 -7.19 -6.26 -18.97
C VAL A 323 -6.86 -7.59 -19.61
N SER A 324 -7.64 -8.00 -20.61
CA SER A 324 -7.42 -9.21 -21.41
C SER A 324 -6.80 -8.90 -22.79
#